data_f09ffda62877324a11ba1a0fe7c41fc7
#
_entry.id   f09ffda62877324a11ba1a0fe7c41fc7
#
_cell.length_a   1.000
_cell.length_b   1.000
_cell.length_c   1.000
_cell.angle_alpha   90.00
_cell.angle_beta   90.00
_cell.angle_gamma   90.00
#
_symmetry.space_group_name_H-M   'P 1'
#
loop_
_entity.id
_entity.type
_entity.pdbx_description
1 polymer ?
#
loop_
_entity_poly.entity_id
_entity_poly.type
_entity_poly.pdbx_seq_one_letter_code
_entity_poly.pdbx_strand_id
1 'polypeptide(L)'
;PDFVNQFWRKFQENYITQDDIRYIRQTGMNSIRIPFHYKLFTCEDFMGSNNPNRGFELLDSVIQWCKEEGLYVVLDMHAAPGGQTGDNIDDSYGYPWLFESPKSQALFCSIWKRIAEHYADEPTVLGYDLLNEPIAHFFDNKDELNNYLEPLYRKATEAIREVDKNHIVIWGGAQWNTNFSVFQNPHFDDKMMYECHTYWSDTTQAAIQHFLDFREKTNLPVYMGETGENTDEWIGGFRRLLEKNRIGWHFWPYKKMAKSSCMVSIKEPK
;
A
#
# COMPACT_ATOMS: atom_id res chain seq x y z
N PRO A 1 -23.41 -16.91 12.71
CA PRO A 1 -23.12 -16.46 11.33
C PRO A 1 -23.74 -15.09 11.05
N ASP A 2 -25.04 -14.90 11.32
CA ASP A 2 -25.75 -13.65 10.96
C ASP A 2 -25.21 -12.40 11.68
N PHE A 3 -24.85 -12.51 12.96
CA PHE A 3 -24.28 -11.40 13.72
C PHE A 3 -22.92 -10.94 13.16
N VAL A 4 -22.04 -11.88 12.85
CA VAL A 4 -20.70 -11.58 12.31
C VAL A 4 -20.83 -10.90 10.95
N ASN A 5 -21.70 -11.41 10.08
CA ASN A 5 -21.95 -10.83 8.76
C ASN A 5 -22.58 -9.43 8.86
N GLN A 6 -23.49 -9.21 9.82
CA GLN A 6 -24.06 -7.91 10.10
C GLN A 6 -23.01 -6.91 10.64
N PHE A 7 -22.11 -7.39 11.51
CA PHE A 7 -21.01 -6.56 12.03
C PHE A 7 -20.11 -6.09 10.89
N TRP A 8 -19.64 -6.99 10.05
CA TRP A 8 -18.74 -6.63 8.94
C TRP A 8 -19.40 -5.72 7.93
N ARG A 9 -20.69 -5.93 7.64
CA ARG A 9 -21.45 -5.03 6.77
C ARG A 9 -21.50 -3.61 7.35
N LYS A 10 -21.89 -3.48 8.61
CA LYS A 10 -21.96 -2.19 9.30
C LYS A 10 -20.57 -1.53 9.40
N PHE A 11 -19.52 -2.31 9.64
CA PHE A 11 -18.16 -1.80 9.66
C PHE A 11 -17.77 -1.21 8.30
N GLN A 12 -17.95 -1.96 7.22
CA GLN A 12 -17.64 -1.51 5.87
C GLN A 12 -18.47 -0.29 5.44
N GLU A 13 -19.72 -0.19 5.86
CA GLU A 13 -20.61 0.93 5.53
C GLU A 13 -20.30 2.21 6.31
N ASN A 14 -19.69 2.12 7.48
CA ASN A 14 -19.58 3.24 8.40
C ASN A 14 -18.14 3.63 8.79
N TYR A 15 -17.15 2.77 8.57
CA TYR A 15 -15.78 3.06 9.00
C TYR A 15 -15.12 4.11 8.13
N ILE A 16 -15.18 3.95 6.79
CA ILE A 16 -14.77 4.97 5.81
C ILE A 16 -15.99 5.34 4.99
N THR A 17 -16.33 6.62 4.97
CA THR A 17 -17.49 7.18 4.29
C THR A 17 -17.11 8.30 3.33
N GLN A 18 -18.04 8.76 2.52
CA GLN A 18 -17.82 9.91 1.65
C GLN A 18 -17.45 11.18 2.44
N ASP A 19 -17.99 11.34 3.66
CA ASP A 19 -17.64 12.47 4.51
C ASP A 19 -16.18 12.42 4.99
N ASP A 20 -15.62 11.23 5.20
CA ASP A 20 -14.20 11.05 5.48
C ASP A 20 -13.34 11.53 4.29
N ILE A 21 -13.70 11.16 3.07
CA ILE A 21 -12.99 11.58 1.85
C ILE A 21 -13.06 13.11 1.69
N ARG A 22 -14.22 13.70 1.91
CA ARG A 22 -14.40 15.17 1.90
C ARG A 22 -13.54 15.84 2.97
N TYR A 23 -13.51 15.29 4.18
CA TYR A 23 -12.65 15.80 5.25
C TYR A 23 -11.17 15.74 4.88
N ILE A 24 -10.68 14.62 4.36
CA ILE A 24 -9.29 14.51 3.88
C ILE A 24 -8.98 15.60 2.85
N ARG A 25 -9.86 15.84 1.89
CA ARG A 25 -9.69 16.91 0.91
C ARG A 25 -9.60 18.29 1.55
N GLN A 26 -10.43 18.57 2.55
CA GLN A 26 -10.45 19.84 3.28
C GLN A 26 -9.15 20.11 4.06
N THR A 27 -8.42 19.08 4.44
CA THR A 27 -7.09 19.22 5.10
C THR A 27 -5.98 19.64 4.13
N GLY A 28 -6.27 19.71 2.83
CA GLY A 28 -5.29 20.07 1.79
C GLY A 28 -4.57 18.88 1.16
N MET A 29 -4.88 17.66 1.55
CA MET A 29 -4.36 16.45 0.90
C MET A 29 -4.88 16.35 -0.53
N ASN A 30 -4.11 15.72 -1.42
CA ASN A 30 -4.45 15.55 -2.83
C ASN A 30 -4.52 14.09 -3.28
N SER A 31 -4.15 13.16 -2.42
CA SER A 31 -4.21 11.73 -2.69
C SER A 31 -4.44 10.92 -1.43
N ILE A 32 -4.93 9.70 -1.59
CA ILE A 32 -5.02 8.69 -0.55
C ILE A 32 -4.40 7.38 -1.04
N ARG A 33 -3.76 6.65 -0.14
CA ARG A 33 -3.31 5.26 -0.33
C ARG A 33 -4.31 4.35 0.37
N ILE A 34 -4.90 3.42 -0.35
CA ILE A 34 -5.96 2.55 0.14
C ILE A 34 -5.42 1.13 0.30
N PRO A 35 -5.20 0.68 1.53
CA PRO A 35 -4.81 -0.69 1.79
C PRO A 35 -5.99 -1.64 1.60
N PHE A 36 -5.75 -2.76 0.93
CA PHE A 36 -6.73 -3.82 0.77
C PHE A 36 -6.14 -5.21 1.00
N HIS A 37 -7.01 -6.14 1.36
CA HIS A 37 -6.66 -7.54 1.57
C HIS A 37 -6.99 -8.36 0.31
N TYR A 38 -6.10 -9.26 -0.13
CA TYR A 38 -6.29 -10.08 -1.33
C TYR A 38 -7.56 -10.94 -1.31
N LYS A 39 -8.01 -11.39 -0.14
CA LYS A 39 -9.22 -12.21 0.02
C LYS A 39 -10.50 -11.51 -0.41
N LEU A 40 -10.51 -10.19 -0.50
CA LEU A 40 -11.63 -9.43 -1.08
C LEU A 40 -11.81 -9.69 -2.60
N PHE A 41 -10.85 -10.34 -3.22
CA PHE A 41 -10.84 -10.70 -4.64
C PHE A 41 -10.85 -12.21 -4.87
N THR A 42 -11.14 -13.02 -3.85
CA THR A 42 -11.22 -14.48 -3.92
C THR A 42 -12.59 -14.98 -3.50
N CYS A 43 -12.83 -16.29 -3.66
CA CYS A 43 -14.06 -16.94 -3.17
C CYS A 43 -13.95 -17.40 -1.72
N GLU A 44 -12.89 -17.09 -1.02
CA GLU A 44 -12.75 -17.40 0.41
C GLU A 44 -13.68 -16.51 1.23
N ASP A 45 -14.26 -17.05 2.31
CA ASP A 45 -15.06 -16.25 3.24
C ASP A 45 -14.13 -15.31 4.01
N PHE A 46 -14.27 -14.02 3.77
CA PHE A 46 -13.47 -12.99 4.41
C PHE A 46 -14.35 -11.77 4.73
N MET A 47 -14.31 -11.33 5.98
CA MET A 47 -15.13 -10.21 6.46
C MET A 47 -16.63 -10.34 6.10
N GLY A 48 -17.16 -11.56 6.19
CA GLY A 48 -18.57 -11.86 5.94
C GLY A 48 -18.95 -11.89 4.45
N SER A 49 -17.98 -12.03 3.57
CA SER A 49 -18.23 -12.16 2.13
C SER A 49 -17.30 -13.23 1.54
N ASN A 50 -17.88 -14.05 0.66
CA ASN A 50 -17.15 -14.97 -0.24
C ASN A 50 -17.30 -14.55 -1.73
N ASN A 51 -17.67 -13.31 -1.97
CA ASN A 51 -17.81 -12.73 -3.29
C ASN A 51 -16.44 -12.27 -3.80
N PRO A 52 -15.90 -12.86 -4.89
CA PRO A 52 -14.59 -12.47 -5.44
C PRO A 52 -14.56 -11.07 -6.06
N ASN A 53 -15.69 -10.40 -6.12
CA ASN A 53 -15.83 -9.01 -6.59
C ASN A 53 -16.04 -8.02 -5.44
N ARG A 54 -16.04 -8.48 -4.18
CA ARG A 54 -16.29 -7.58 -3.04
C ARG A 54 -15.28 -6.44 -2.97
N GLY A 55 -14.02 -6.71 -3.29
CA GLY A 55 -12.98 -5.68 -3.37
C GLY A 55 -13.33 -4.58 -4.38
N PHE A 56 -13.84 -4.93 -5.55
CA PHE A 56 -14.28 -3.94 -6.55
C PHE A 56 -15.46 -3.11 -6.07
N GLU A 57 -16.47 -3.72 -5.45
CA GLU A 57 -17.62 -2.99 -4.92
C GLU A 57 -17.20 -1.91 -3.90
N LEU A 58 -16.25 -2.23 -3.02
CA LEU A 58 -15.73 -1.30 -2.02
C LEU A 58 -14.83 -0.23 -2.64
N LEU A 59 -13.89 -0.63 -3.50
CA LEU A 59 -12.95 0.30 -4.13
C LEU A 59 -13.64 1.25 -5.11
N ASP A 60 -14.61 0.76 -5.91
CA ASP A 60 -15.38 1.61 -6.84
C ASP A 60 -16.08 2.74 -6.10
N SER A 61 -16.66 2.45 -4.92
CA SER A 61 -17.31 3.46 -4.10
C SER A 61 -16.32 4.54 -3.62
N VAL A 62 -15.19 4.13 -3.08
CA VAL A 62 -14.15 5.07 -2.57
C VAL A 62 -13.52 5.86 -3.71
N ILE A 63 -13.21 5.22 -4.84
CA ILE A 63 -12.65 5.89 -6.02
C ILE A 63 -13.63 6.91 -6.57
N GLN A 64 -14.92 6.60 -6.61
CA GLN A 64 -15.94 7.55 -7.04
C GLN A 64 -16.00 8.76 -6.12
N TRP A 65 -15.97 8.58 -4.80
CA TRP A 65 -15.92 9.69 -3.83
C TRP A 65 -14.65 10.54 -4.00
N CYS A 66 -13.51 9.89 -4.23
CA CYS A 66 -12.26 10.60 -4.49
C CYS A 66 -12.30 11.41 -5.78
N LYS A 67 -12.90 10.87 -6.83
CA LYS A 67 -13.11 11.56 -8.11
C LYS A 67 -13.96 12.81 -7.94
N GLU A 68 -15.05 12.73 -7.17
CA GLU A 68 -15.93 13.86 -6.87
C GLU A 68 -15.21 14.98 -6.09
N GLU A 69 -14.30 14.61 -5.19
CA GLU A 69 -13.52 15.56 -4.37
C GLU A 69 -12.19 15.98 -5.02
N GLY A 70 -11.84 15.45 -6.18
CA GLY A 70 -10.58 15.75 -6.88
C GLY A 70 -9.33 15.22 -6.17
N LEU A 71 -9.44 14.04 -5.56
CA LEU A 71 -8.34 13.28 -4.96
C LEU A 71 -7.87 12.17 -5.90
N TYR A 72 -6.58 11.89 -5.90
CA TYR A 72 -6.03 10.69 -6.52
C TYR A 72 -5.97 9.53 -5.53
N VAL A 73 -5.90 8.30 -6.07
CA VAL A 73 -5.88 7.07 -5.29
C VAL A 73 -4.68 6.22 -5.66
N VAL A 74 -3.95 5.73 -4.67
CA VAL A 74 -2.98 4.63 -4.80
C VAL A 74 -3.62 3.39 -4.22
N LEU A 75 -3.69 2.31 -4.99
CA LEU A 75 -4.21 1.02 -4.56
C LEU A 75 -3.06 0.17 -4.02
N ASP A 76 -3.14 -0.24 -2.76
CA ASP A 76 -2.10 -0.95 -2.03
C ASP A 76 -2.54 -2.35 -1.64
N MET A 77 -1.87 -3.40 -2.15
CA MET A 77 -2.07 -4.75 -1.64
C MET A 77 -1.35 -4.91 -0.29
N HIS A 78 -2.07 -4.62 0.78
CA HIS A 78 -1.53 -4.60 2.15
C HIS A 78 -1.37 -6.00 2.76
N ALA A 79 -2.17 -6.97 2.31
CA ALA A 79 -2.03 -8.37 2.64
C ALA A 79 -2.14 -9.19 1.36
N ALA A 80 -1.09 -9.95 1.05
CA ALA A 80 -0.94 -10.75 -0.16
C ALA A 80 -1.11 -12.25 0.10
N PRO A 81 -1.42 -13.06 -0.94
CA PRO A 81 -1.54 -14.50 -0.80
C PRO A 81 -0.29 -15.15 -0.19
N GLY A 82 -0.45 -15.87 0.89
CA GLY A 82 0.65 -16.54 1.59
C GLY A 82 1.41 -15.66 2.57
N GLY A 83 1.10 -14.35 2.61
CA GLY A 83 1.81 -13.35 3.42
C GLY A 83 3.13 -12.90 2.79
N GLN A 84 3.43 -11.64 2.91
CA GLN A 84 4.60 -11.01 2.31
C GLN A 84 5.63 -10.52 3.32
N THR A 85 5.21 -10.15 4.51
CA THR A 85 6.10 -9.61 5.56
C THR A 85 6.61 -10.71 6.47
N GLY A 86 5.72 -11.64 6.84
CA GLY A 86 5.97 -12.65 7.86
C GLY A 86 5.84 -12.13 9.30
N ASP A 87 5.14 -11.02 9.48
CA ASP A 87 4.88 -10.36 10.77
C ASP A 87 3.37 -10.08 10.92
N ASN A 88 2.97 -9.43 12.02
CA ASN A 88 1.58 -9.18 12.41
C ASN A 88 0.82 -8.18 11.51
N ILE A 89 1.45 -7.65 10.48
CA ILE A 89 0.89 -6.66 9.55
C ILE A 89 0.39 -7.28 8.23
N ASP A 90 0.53 -8.59 8.06
CA ASP A 90 0.03 -9.33 6.90
C ASP A 90 -0.86 -10.51 7.31
N ASP A 91 -1.28 -11.34 6.36
CA ASP A 91 -2.10 -12.55 6.60
C ASP A 91 -1.24 -13.83 6.67
N SER A 92 0.00 -13.71 7.10
CA SER A 92 0.92 -14.84 7.23
C SER A 92 0.78 -15.56 8.57
N TYR A 93 1.32 -16.77 8.62
CA TYR A 93 1.52 -17.53 9.86
C TYR A 93 2.96 -17.38 10.37
N GLY A 94 3.49 -16.14 10.36
CA GLY A 94 4.83 -15.84 10.86
C GLY A 94 5.97 -16.12 9.87
N TYR A 95 5.65 -16.29 8.56
CA TYR A 95 6.65 -16.46 7.50
C TYR A 95 6.08 -15.97 6.15
N PRO A 96 6.89 -15.28 5.31
CA PRO A 96 6.40 -14.71 4.06
C PRO A 96 6.36 -15.76 2.93
N TRP A 97 5.42 -16.67 2.98
CA TRP A 97 5.25 -17.80 2.05
C TRP A 97 4.99 -17.38 0.61
N LEU A 98 4.58 -16.13 0.37
CA LEU A 98 4.41 -15.60 -0.99
C LEU A 98 5.65 -15.86 -1.86
N PHE A 99 6.85 -15.67 -1.29
CA PHE A 99 8.10 -15.77 -2.03
C PHE A 99 8.50 -17.20 -2.40
N GLU A 100 7.98 -18.19 -1.71
CA GLU A 100 8.30 -19.60 -1.92
C GLU A 100 7.14 -20.42 -2.50
N SER A 101 5.94 -19.86 -2.60
CA SER A 101 4.74 -20.52 -3.08
C SER A 101 4.38 -20.13 -4.51
N PRO A 102 4.62 -20.97 -5.53
CA PRO A 102 4.19 -20.68 -6.90
C PRO A 102 2.68 -20.41 -7.04
N LYS A 103 1.87 -21.11 -6.21
CA LYS A 103 0.42 -20.89 -6.18
C LYS A 103 0.06 -19.49 -5.68
N SER A 104 0.70 -19.04 -4.60
CA SER A 104 0.48 -17.71 -4.05
C SER A 104 0.96 -16.61 -5.01
N GLN A 105 2.10 -16.81 -5.67
CA GLN A 105 2.62 -15.89 -6.67
C GLN A 105 1.68 -15.78 -7.89
N ALA A 106 1.17 -16.91 -8.37
CA ALA A 106 0.21 -16.91 -9.48
C ALA A 106 -1.09 -16.18 -9.11
N LEU A 107 -1.61 -16.40 -7.91
CA LEU A 107 -2.79 -15.70 -7.41
C LEU A 107 -2.54 -14.20 -7.24
N PHE A 108 -1.39 -13.80 -6.70
CA PHE A 108 -0.97 -12.42 -6.58
C PHE A 108 -0.96 -11.70 -7.94
N CYS A 109 -0.31 -12.26 -8.94
CA CYS A 109 -0.27 -11.70 -10.29
C CYS A 109 -1.67 -11.66 -10.94
N SER A 110 -2.48 -12.69 -10.73
CA SER A 110 -3.86 -12.76 -11.27
C SER A 110 -4.76 -11.68 -10.67
N ILE A 111 -4.67 -11.43 -9.37
CA ILE A 111 -5.45 -10.37 -8.71
C ILE A 111 -5.04 -9.01 -9.24
N TRP A 112 -3.73 -8.72 -9.34
CA TRP A 112 -3.26 -7.45 -9.89
C TRP A 112 -3.67 -7.24 -11.34
N LYS A 113 -3.62 -8.28 -12.17
CA LYS A 113 -4.12 -8.20 -13.56
C LYS A 113 -5.60 -7.83 -13.60
N ARG A 114 -6.44 -8.46 -12.78
CA ARG A 114 -7.88 -8.16 -12.70
C ARG A 114 -8.14 -6.73 -12.20
N ILE A 115 -7.38 -6.26 -11.21
CA ILE A 115 -7.48 -4.88 -10.72
C ILE A 115 -7.09 -3.90 -11.81
N ALA A 116 -5.97 -4.15 -12.49
CA ALA A 116 -5.49 -3.30 -13.57
C ALA A 116 -6.45 -3.27 -14.76
N GLU A 117 -7.03 -4.41 -15.14
CA GLU A 117 -8.06 -4.48 -16.19
C GLU A 117 -9.31 -3.67 -15.83
N HIS A 118 -9.75 -3.75 -14.57
CA HIS A 118 -10.94 -3.03 -14.10
C HIS A 118 -10.76 -1.51 -14.08
N TYR A 119 -9.55 -1.03 -13.73
CA TYR A 119 -9.24 0.40 -13.59
C TYR A 119 -8.41 0.99 -14.74
N ALA A 120 -8.18 0.27 -15.82
CA ALA A 120 -7.30 0.69 -16.92
C ALA A 120 -7.63 2.08 -17.50
N ASP A 121 -8.90 2.47 -17.46
CA ASP A 121 -9.41 3.75 -17.98
C ASP A 121 -9.86 4.72 -16.87
N GLU A 122 -9.53 4.44 -15.57
CA GLU A 122 -9.93 5.30 -14.44
C GLU A 122 -8.78 6.23 -13.99
N PRO A 123 -8.72 7.49 -14.43
CA PRO A 123 -7.61 8.40 -14.16
C PRO A 123 -7.54 8.88 -12.70
N THR A 124 -8.54 8.62 -11.88
CA THR A 124 -8.51 8.89 -10.45
C THR A 124 -7.52 7.96 -9.74
N VAL A 125 -7.34 6.75 -10.26
CA VAL A 125 -6.29 5.84 -9.80
C VAL A 125 -4.95 6.33 -10.32
N LEU A 126 -4.03 6.69 -9.42
CA LEU A 126 -2.67 7.12 -9.76
C LEU A 126 -1.79 5.93 -10.13
N GLY A 127 -1.90 4.85 -9.35
CA GLY A 127 -1.06 3.69 -9.55
C GLY A 127 -1.36 2.53 -8.61
N TYR A 128 -0.65 1.45 -8.86
CA TYR A 128 -0.75 0.15 -8.20
C TYR A 128 0.49 -0.08 -7.35
N ASP A 129 0.33 -0.01 -6.04
CA ASP A 129 1.34 -0.31 -5.04
C ASP A 129 1.30 -1.81 -4.77
N LEU A 130 2.26 -2.51 -5.35
CA LEU A 130 2.14 -3.95 -5.55
C LEU A 130 2.15 -4.74 -4.25
N LEU A 131 2.90 -4.29 -3.24
CA LEU A 131 3.12 -5.11 -2.04
C LEU A 131 3.56 -4.26 -0.85
N ASN A 132 2.73 -4.20 0.17
CA ASN A 132 3.06 -3.51 1.42
C ASN A 132 4.15 -4.25 2.21
N GLU A 133 5.20 -3.55 2.58
CA GLU A 133 6.22 -3.93 3.58
C GLU A 133 6.75 -5.38 3.47
N PRO A 134 7.29 -5.81 2.33
CA PRO A 134 7.74 -7.18 2.16
C PRO A 134 8.96 -7.51 3.01
N ILE A 135 9.03 -8.75 3.48
CA ILE A 135 10.18 -9.42 4.10
C ILE A 135 10.70 -8.70 5.35
N ALA A 136 10.23 -9.12 6.51
CA ALA A 136 10.74 -8.62 7.78
C ALA A 136 12.26 -8.91 7.95
N HIS A 137 12.92 -8.10 8.77
CA HIS A 137 14.39 -8.15 8.90
C HIS A 137 14.92 -9.33 9.72
N PHE A 138 14.06 -10.00 10.50
CA PHE A 138 14.47 -10.96 11.51
C PHE A 138 14.59 -12.41 11.03
N PHE A 139 14.34 -12.69 9.73
CA PHE A 139 14.51 -14.04 9.18
C PHE A 139 15.98 -14.36 8.92
N ASP A 140 16.41 -15.55 9.32
CA ASP A 140 17.79 -16.03 9.09
C ASP A 140 18.11 -16.15 7.58
N ASN A 141 17.11 -16.52 6.76
CA ASN A 141 17.20 -16.61 5.31
C ASN A 141 16.77 -15.34 4.57
N LYS A 142 16.77 -14.19 5.24
CA LYS A 142 16.34 -12.91 4.68
C LYS A 142 17.01 -12.58 3.34
N ASP A 143 18.29 -12.82 3.22
CA ASP A 143 19.03 -12.50 2.00
C ASP A 143 18.60 -13.39 0.81
N GLU A 144 18.19 -14.62 1.07
CA GLU A 144 17.58 -15.50 0.06
C GLU A 144 16.20 -14.97 -0.35
N LEU A 145 15.35 -14.64 0.63
CA LEU A 145 14.02 -14.06 0.40
C LEU A 145 14.11 -12.77 -0.42
N ASN A 146 15.07 -11.91 -0.13
CA ASN A 146 15.31 -10.67 -0.86
C ASN A 146 15.53 -10.89 -2.36
N ASN A 147 16.15 -12.01 -2.76
CA ASN A 147 16.37 -12.32 -4.17
C ASN A 147 15.08 -12.67 -4.94
N TYR A 148 14.00 -13.01 -4.24
CA TYR A 148 12.70 -13.30 -4.87
C TYR A 148 11.83 -12.06 -5.12
N LEU A 149 12.12 -10.92 -4.47
CA LEU A 149 11.26 -9.74 -4.51
C LEU A 149 11.19 -9.12 -5.91
N GLU A 150 12.34 -8.75 -6.49
CA GLU A 150 12.36 -8.15 -7.83
C GLU A 150 11.77 -9.07 -8.92
N PRO A 151 12.08 -10.38 -8.98
CA PRO A 151 11.44 -11.28 -9.93
C PRO A 151 9.92 -11.36 -9.79
N LEU A 152 9.38 -11.33 -8.57
CA LEU A 152 7.94 -11.32 -8.34
C LEU A 152 7.29 -10.03 -8.82
N TYR A 153 7.89 -8.88 -8.52
CA TYR A 153 7.43 -7.59 -9.01
C TYR A 153 7.41 -7.51 -10.53
N ARG A 154 8.41 -8.06 -11.20
CA ARG A 154 8.46 -8.12 -12.67
C ARG A 154 7.29 -8.92 -13.22
N LYS A 155 7.04 -10.13 -12.70
CA LYS A 155 5.90 -10.96 -13.12
C LYS A 155 4.56 -10.22 -12.94
N ALA A 156 4.37 -9.54 -11.81
CA ALA A 156 3.14 -8.79 -11.57
C ALA A 156 3.03 -7.58 -12.51
N THR A 157 4.12 -6.85 -12.74
CA THR A 157 4.15 -5.73 -13.67
C THR A 157 3.84 -6.18 -15.10
N GLU A 158 4.42 -7.28 -15.56
CA GLU A 158 4.13 -7.88 -16.88
C GLU A 158 2.65 -8.23 -17.00
N ALA A 159 2.07 -8.87 -15.98
CA ALA A 159 0.64 -9.21 -15.98
C ALA A 159 -0.27 -7.96 -16.02
N ILE A 160 0.08 -6.90 -15.29
CA ILE A 160 -0.60 -5.61 -15.35
C ILE A 160 -0.49 -5.03 -16.77
N ARG A 161 0.70 -5.02 -17.37
CA ARG A 161 0.96 -4.41 -18.67
C ARG A 161 0.29 -5.14 -19.84
N GLU A 162 -0.20 -6.36 -19.64
CA GLU A 162 -1.05 -7.02 -20.62
C GLU A 162 -2.39 -6.26 -20.84
N VAL A 163 -2.92 -5.64 -19.79
CA VAL A 163 -4.26 -5.02 -19.77
C VAL A 163 -4.24 -3.50 -19.53
N ASP A 164 -3.19 -2.97 -18.91
CA ASP A 164 -3.07 -1.55 -18.57
C ASP A 164 -1.69 -1.00 -18.94
N LYS A 165 -1.66 -0.04 -19.85
CA LYS A 165 -0.44 0.65 -20.31
C LYS A 165 -0.24 2.02 -19.67
N ASN A 166 -1.18 2.47 -18.83
CA ASN A 166 -1.28 3.87 -18.42
C ASN A 166 -0.87 4.12 -16.96
N HIS A 167 -1.33 3.30 -16.03
CA HIS A 167 -1.13 3.53 -14.61
C HIS A 167 0.31 3.27 -14.16
N ILE A 168 0.71 3.97 -13.11
CA ILE A 168 2.03 3.81 -12.49
C ILE A 168 2.05 2.50 -11.72
N VAL A 169 3.10 1.70 -11.90
CA VAL A 169 3.39 0.54 -11.03
C VAL A 169 4.37 0.98 -9.96
N ILE A 170 4.09 0.64 -8.70
CA ILE A 170 4.85 1.09 -7.55
C ILE A 170 5.48 -0.12 -6.87
N TRP A 171 6.81 -0.08 -6.69
CA TRP A 171 7.58 -1.12 -6.04
C TRP A 171 8.12 -0.64 -4.70
N GLY A 172 7.79 -1.34 -3.64
CA GLY A 172 8.36 -1.12 -2.31
C GLY A 172 9.62 -1.91 -2.07
N GLY A 173 10.56 -1.38 -1.30
CA GLY A 173 11.78 -2.09 -0.92
C GLY A 173 11.52 -3.25 0.04
N ALA A 174 12.51 -4.13 0.22
CA ALA A 174 12.45 -5.14 1.27
C ALA A 174 12.59 -4.52 2.67
N GLN A 175 12.45 -5.33 3.72
CA GLN A 175 12.54 -4.93 5.12
C GLN A 175 11.66 -3.70 5.41
N TRP A 176 10.34 -3.89 5.28
CA TRP A 176 9.33 -2.85 5.48
C TRP A 176 9.54 -1.61 4.60
N ASN A 177 9.76 -1.81 3.30
CA ASN A 177 9.97 -0.75 2.31
C ASN A 177 11.17 0.18 2.60
N THR A 178 12.21 -0.33 3.30
CA THR A 178 13.41 0.46 3.60
C THR A 178 14.63 0.08 2.79
N ASN A 179 14.72 -1.16 2.32
CA ASN A 179 15.90 -1.70 1.64
C ASN A 179 15.72 -1.74 0.12
N PHE A 180 16.34 -0.80 -0.58
CA PHE A 180 16.34 -0.72 -2.04
C PHE A 180 17.55 -1.41 -2.69
N SER A 181 18.50 -1.94 -1.91
CA SER A 181 19.66 -2.66 -2.44
C SER A 181 19.29 -4.00 -3.09
N VAL A 182 18.08 -4.47 -2.85
CA VAL A 182 17.50 -5.68 -3.43
C VAL A 182 17.25 -5.59 -4.94
N PHE A 183 17.16 -4.38 -5.49
CA PHE A 183 16.88 -4.15 -6.90
C PHE A 183 18.16 -4.13 -7.75
N GLN A 184 18.31 -5.15 -8.61
CA GLN A 184 19.45 -5.28 -9.52
C GLN A 184 19.24 -4.53 -10.84
N ASN A 185 17.99 -4.49 -11.32
CA ASN A 185 17.59 -3.79 -12.53
C ASN A 185 16.39 -2.87 -12.22
N PRO A 186 16.63 -1.77 -11.51
CA PRO A 186 15.57 -0.95 -10.94
C PRO A 186 14.72 -0.20 -11.96
N HIS A 187 15.16 0.00 -13.20
CA HIS A 187 14.39 0.63 -14.25
C HIS A 187 13.81 -0.45 -15.18
N PHE A 188 12.70 -1.05 -14.77
CA PHE A 188 12.07 -2.14 -15.49
C PHE A 188 10.93 -1.69 -16.42
N ASP A 189 10.23 -0.61 -16.07
CA ASP A 189 9.07 -0.08 -16.77
C ASP A 189 9.14 1.45 -16.83
N ASP A 190 8.70 2.06 -17.92
CA ASP A 190 8.74 3.52 -18.09
C ASP A 190 7.71 4.28 -17.25
N LYS A 191 6.70 3.58 -16.72
CA LYS A 191 5.65 4.13 -15.85
C LYS A 191 5.68 3.47 -14.48
N MET A 192 6.82 3.58 -13.81
CA MET A 192 7.01 3.05 -12.47
C MET A 192 7.58 4.10 -11.53
N MET A 193 7.39 3.88 -10.26
CA MET A 193 8.03 4.61 -9.18
C MET A 193 8.31 3.67 -8.00
N TYR A 194 9.08 4.16 -7.05
CA TYR A 194 9.38 3.42 -5.83
C TYR A 194 8.73 4.05 -4.62
N GLU A 195 8.38 3.22 -3.65
CA GLU A 195 7.93 3.69 -2.34
C GLU A 195 8.83 3.24 -1.21
N CYS A 196 8.90 4.08 -0.17
CA CYS A 196 9.58 3.81 1.08
C CYS A 196 8.69 4.15 2.27
N HIS A 197 8.99 3.54 3.42
CA HIS A 197 8.31 3.80 4.70
C HIS A 197 9.32 4.25 5.75
N THR A 198 8.94 5.18 6.62
CA THR A 198 9.78 5.64 7.72
C THR A 198 8.93 6.20 8.85
N TYR A 199 9.12 5.69 10.06
CA TYR A 199 8.39 6.08 11.26
C TYR A 199 9.28 6.55 12.42
N TRP A 200 10.43 5.93 12.62
CA TRP A 200 11.23 6.03 13.85
C TRP A 200 12.64 6.58 13.62
N SER A 201 12.83 7.37 12.59
CA SER A 201 14.10 7.97 12.25
C SER A 201 14.27 9.37 12.87
N ASP A 202 15.47 9.93 12.72
CA ASP A 202 15.66 11.37 12.86
C ASP A 202 14.94 12.14 11.75
N THR A 203 14.67 13.42 11.97
CA THR A 203 14.10 14.33 10.97
C THR A 203 15.19 15.08 10.18
N THR A 204 16.32 14.43 9.96
CA THR A 204 17.49 15.01 9.28
C THR A 204 17.65 14.45 7.87
N GLN A 205 18.40 15.17 7.03
CA GLN A 205 18.71 14.75 5.66
C GLN A 205 19.31 13.34 5.60
N ALA A 206 20.15 12.97 6.58
CA ALA A 206 20.80 11.66 6.64
C ALA A 206 19.79 10.50 6.72
N ALA A 207 18.64 10.72 7.35
CA ALA A 207 17.61 9.68 7.49
C ALA A 207 16.99 9.23 6.17
N ILE A 208 16.99 10.12 5.15
CA ILE A 208 16.39 9.84 3.83
C ILE A 208 17.41 9.83 2.69
N GLN A 209 18.70 10.06 2.98
CA GLN A 209 19.70 10.24 1.93
C GLN A 209 19.81 9.04 0.99
N HIS A 210 19.76 7.82 1.52
CA HIS A 210 19.82 6.61 0.69
C HIS A 210 18.65 6.48 -0.30
N PHE A 211 17.46 7.00 0.02
CA PHE A 211 16.33 7.06 -0.92
C PHE A 211 16.57 8.12 -2.01
N LEU A 212 17.18 9.25 -1.65
CA LEU A 212 17.54 10.29 -2.60
C LEU A 212 18.62 9.82 -3.57
N ASP A 213 19.65 9.14 -3.06
CA ASP A 213 20.72 8.56 -3.86
C ASP A 213 20.17 7.52 -4.84
N PHE A 214 19.23 6.69 -4.38
CA PHE A 214 18.55 5.73 -5.25
C PHE A 214 17.72 6.41 -6.33
N ARG A 215 16.96 7.45 -5.98
CA ARG A 215 16.19 8.26 -6.93
C ARG A 215 17.08 8.90 -7.99
N GLU A 216 18.20 9.46 -7.60
CA GLU A 216 19.18 10.06 -8.52
C GLU A 216 19.80 9.01 -9.43
N LYS A 217 20.23 7.89 -8.88
CA LYS A 217 20.84 6.79 -9.62
C LYS A 217 19.90 6.19 -10.67
N THR A 218 18.63 6.04 -10.35
CA THR A 218 17.64 5.39 -11.22
C THR A 218 16.91 6.36 -12.15
N ASN A 219 16.92 7.65 -11.83
CA ASN A 219 16.08 8.68 -12.46
C ASN A 219 14.58 8.32 -12.44
N LEU A 220 14.14 7.63 -11.38
CA LEU A 220 12.75 7.26 -11.14
C LEU A 220 12.21 7.95 -9.89
N PRO A 221 10.93 8.32 -9.84
CA PRO A 221 10.35 8.91 -8.64
C PRO A 221 10.43 7.96 -7.44
N VAL A 222 10.66 8.52 -6.27
CA VAL A 222 10.53 7.86 -4.97
C VAL A 222 9.58 8.68 -4.12
N TYR A 223 8.62 8.04 -3.46
CA TYR A 223 7.74 8.71 -2.51
C TYR A 223 7.67 7.95 -1.18
N MET A 224 7.24 8.63 -0.14
CA MET A 224 7.03 8.06 1.19
C MET A 224 5.59 7.52 1.27
N GLY A 225 5.41 6.21 1.04
CA GLY A 225 4.09 5.56 1.02
C GLY A 225 3.40 5.54 2.37
N GLU A 226 4.21 5.44 3.45
CA GLU A 226 3.73 5.55 4.82
C GLU A 226 4.71 6.32 5.70
N THR A 227 4.16 7.21 6.53
CA THR A 227 4.85 7.86 7.65
C THR A 227 3.81 8.41 8.64
N GLY A 228 4.19 8.58 9.88
CA GLY A 228 3.30 9.03 10.95
C GLY A 228 3.60 8.30 12.24
N GLU A 229 2.58 7.89 12.98
CA GLU A 229 2.63 7.14 14.25
C GLU A 229 3.72 7.62 15.24
N ASN A 230 3.90 8.94 15.33
CA ASN A 230 4.89 9.61 16.16
C ASN A 230 4.29 10.88 16.77
N THR A 231 5.10 11.69 17.43
CA THR A 231 4.68 12.99 17.98
C THR A 231 4.38 14.00 16.86
N ASP A 232 3.51 14.97 17.12
CA ASP A 232 3.19 16.04 16.18
C ASP A 232 4.43 16.84 15.76
N GLU A 233 5.39 17.03 16.68
CA GLU A 233 6.66 17.69 16.38
C GLU A 233 7.49 16.90 15.37
N TRP A 234 7.64 15.59 15.57
CA TRP A 234 8.34 14.70 14.67
C TRP A 234 7.65 14.68 13.29
N ILE A 235 6.34 14.46 13.27
CA ILE A 235 5.53 14.40 12.04
C ILE A 235 5.69 15.70 11.24
N GLY A 236 5.56 16.85 11.89
CA GLY A 236 5.73 18.16 11.26
C GLY A 236 7.16 18.37 10.75
N GLY A 237 8.17 17.94 11.49
CA GLY A 237 9.58 18.00 11.10
C GLY A 237 9.89 17.11 9.90
N PHE A 238 9.44 15.87 9.95
CA PHE A 238 9.67 14.89 8.88
C PHE A 238 8.93 15.27 7.59
N ARG A 239 7.68 15.72 7.69
CA ARG A 239 6.94 16.27 6.55
C ARG A 239 7.71 17.39 5.84
N ARG A 240 8.21 18.38 6.61
CA ARG A 240 9.02 19.48 6.03
C ARG A 240 10.29 18.98 5.34
N LEU A 241 10.93 17.95 5.89
CA LEU A 241 12.09 17.31 5.29
C LEU A 241 11.75 16.67 3.94
N LEU A 242 10.66 15.91 3.87
CA LEU A 242 10.19 15.27 2.65
C LEU A 242 9.84 16.31 1.57
N GLU A 243 9.04 17.32 1.90
CA GLU A 243 8.64 18.39 0.99
C GLU A 243 9.84 19.19 0.45
N LYS A 244 10.82 19.52 1.30
CA LYS A 244 12.07 20.17 0.91
C LYS A 244 12.83 19.36 -0.15
N ASN A 245 12.77 18.03 -0.05
CA ASN A 245 13.43 17.11 -0.98
C ASN A 245 12.52 16.68 -2.15
N ARG A 246 11.32 17.27 -2.28
CA ARG A 246 10.33 16.94 -3.32
C ARG A 246 9.95 15.46 -3.30
N ILE A 247 9.74 14.91 -2.10
CA ILE A 247 9.21 13.57 -1.87
C ILE A 247 7.75 13.74 -1.47
N GLY A 248 6.82 13.18 -2.26
CA GLY A 248 5.42 13.03 -1.88
C GLY A 248 5.28 12.07 -0.69
N TRP A 249 4.22 12.21 0.07
CA TRP A 249 4.03 11.39 1.27
C TRP A 249 2.57 11.10 1.55
N HIS A 250 2.30 9.95 2.17
CA HIS A 250 1.01 9.59 2.78
C HIS A 250 1.17 9.46 4.29
N PHE A 251 0.20 10.01 5.02
CA PHE A 251 0.14 9.92 6.47
C PHE A 251 -0.58 8.64 6.88
N TRP A 252 0.02 7.86 7.80
CA TRP A 252 -0.54 6.64 8.36
C TRP A 252 -0.81 6.77 9.87
N PRO A 253 -1.98 6.29 10.32
CA PRO A 253 -3.20 6.01 9.56
C PRO A 253 -4.18 7.20 9.61
N TYR A 254 -5.15 7.20 8.70
CA TYR A 254 -6.22 8.21 8.72
C TYR A 254 -7.09 8.09 9.97
N LYS A 255 -7.60 6.88 10.29
CA LYS A 255 -8.58 6.65 11.35
C LYS A 255 -8.14 5.49 12.26
N LYS A 256 -8.20 5.68 13.57
CA LYS A 256 -7.77 4.69 14.56
C LYS A 256 -8.61 4.80 15.83
N MET A 257 -8.80 3.68 16.55
CA MET A 257 -9.53 3.70 17.82
C MET A 257 -8.60 4.15 18.96
N ALA A 258 -9.09 5.07 19.80
CA ALA A 258 -8.52 5.46 21.09
C ALA A 258 -7.00 5.69 21.14
N LYS A 259 -6.38 6.09 20.02
CA LYS A 259 -4.95 6.33 19.91
C LYS A 259 -4.67 7.75 19.42
N SER A 260 -3.53 8.29 19.82
CA SER A 260 -3.15 9.66 19.54
C SER A 260 -2.59 9.86 18.11
N SER A 261 -1.93 8.88 17.57
CA SER A 261 -1.22 9.03 16.29
C SER A 261 -2.07 8.64 15.08
N CYS A 262 -3.04 9.48 14.73
CA CYS A 262 -3.91 9.34 13.56
C CYS A 262 -4.60 10.68 13.28
N MET A 263 -5.13 10.86 12.08
CA MET A 263 -5.87 12.09 11.75
C MET A 263 -7.22 12.15 12.45
N VAL A 264 -7.93 11.03 12.56
CA VAL A 264 -9.24 10.92 13.21
C VAL A 264 -9.21 9.80 14.26
N SER A 265 -9.42 10.16 15.51
CA SER A 265 -9.52 9.19 16.60
C SER A 265 -10.99 8.85 16.87
N ILE A 266 -11.30 7.56 16.83
CA ILE A 266 -12.62 7.04 17.24
C ILE A 266 -12.58 6.85 18.75
N LYS A 267 -13.51 7.50 19.44
CA LYS A 267 -13.66 7.33 20.90
C LYS A 267 -14.22 5.95 21.21
N GLU A 268 -13.66 5.33 22.25
CA GLU A 268 -14.27 4.11 22.78
C GLU A 268 -15.72 4.36 23.22
N PRO A 269 -16.62 3.40 23.00
CA PRO A 269 -17.97 3.48 23.54
C PRO A 269 -17.90 3.62 25.06
N LYS A 270 -18.72 4.49 25.62
CA LYS A 270 -18.86 4.64 27.09
C LYS A 270 -19.63 3.48 27.66
#